data_d58dfb523263663d6977312a1bf1e663
#
_entry.id   d58dfb523263663d6977312a1bf1e663
#
_cell.length_a   1.000
_cell.length_b   1.000
_cell.length_c   1.000
_cell.angle_alpha   90.00
_cell.angle_beta   90.00
_cell.angle_gamma   90.00
#
_symmetry.space_group_name_H-M   'P 1'
#
loop_
_entity.id
_entity.type
_entity.pdbx_description
1 polymer ?
#
loop_
_entity_poly.entity_id
_entity_poly.type
_entity_poly.pdbx_seq_one_letter_code
_entity_poly.pdbx_strand_id
1 'polypeptide(L)'
;MRLENLLDTNLYGWIGSKLDSPEVNWYYAETTANYYDEKEPFHSSFSHLIYKKDQGTISPLFETVMPILMTALDKQGTNLKELIRVRMGLITRVPHEIIHAPHKDSSEPHITGNYYLNETDGDTVIYNETTQSKEYTIKERVKPIQNSWHQFDGNYYHSSSAPVNNEKRIVLTYNFTTQEFK
;
A
#
# COMPACT_ATOMS: atom_id res chain seq x y z
N MET A 1 -11.04 7.84 0.81
CA MET A 1 -11.14 8.65 -0.44
C MET A 1 -10.40 7.95 -1.56
N ARG A 2 -10.95 7.98 -2.78
CA ARG A 2 -10.36 7.34 -3.97
C ARG A 2 -10.17 8.36 -5.10
N LEU A 3 -9.02 8.28 -5.80
CA LEU A 3 -8.71 9.03 -7.02
C LEU A 3 -8.32 8.01 -8.10
N GLU A 4 -8.99 8.04 -9.24
CA GLU A 4 -8.65 7.23 -10.41
C GLU A 4 -7.87 8.08 -11.41
N ASN A 5 -7.04 7.43 -12.26
CA ASN A 5 -6.14 8.11 -13.19
C ASN A 5 -5.34 9.22 -12.49
N LEU A 6 -4.68 8.85 -11.38
CA LEU A 6 -4.00 9.81 -10.53
C LEU A 6 -2.94 10.61 -11.30
N LEU A 7 -2.09 9.91 -12.02
CA LEU A 7 -1.01 10.47 -12.82
C LEU A 7 -1.43 10.59 -14.29
N ASP A 8 -0.89 11.57 -14.99
CA ASP A 8 -0.99 11.59 -16.45
C ASP A 8 -0.26 10.40 -17.08
N THR A 9 -0.59 10.10 -18.34
CA THR A 9 -0.12 8.90 -19.04
C THR A 9 1.42 8.83 -19.12
N ASN A 10 2.10 9.96 -19.32
CA ASN A 10 3.55 9.98 -19.48
C ASN A 10 4.25 9.71 -18.15
N LEU A 11 3.83 10.40 -17.08
CA LEU A 11 4.38 10.23 -15.75
C LEU A 11 4.08 8.82 -15.22
N TYR A 12 2.85 8.33 -15.43
CA TYR A 12 2.49 6.95 -15.08
C TYR A 12 3.39 5.94 -15.79
N GLY A 13 3.58 6.07 -17.11
CA GLY A 13 4.42 5.17 -17.89
C GLY A 13 5.89 5.19 -17.44
N TRP A 14 6.42 6.38 -17.15
CA TRP A 14 7.79 6.52 -16.67
C TRP A 14 7.98 5.89 -15.28
N ILE A 15 7.12 6.21 -14.32
CA ILE A 15 7.17 5.61 -12.98
C ILE A 15 6.98 4.09 -13.07
N GLY A 16 5.97 3.62 -13.81
CA GLY A 16 5.69 2.20 -14.01
C GLY A 16 6.90 1.43 -14.52
N SER A 17 7.61 1.98 -15.52
CA SER A 17 8.81 1.36 -16.06
C SER A 17 9.97 1.24 -15.06
N LYS A 18 10.03 2.14 -14.07
CA LYS A 18 11.04 2.08 -12.99
C LYS A 18 10.65 1.07 -11.91
N LEU A 19 9.37 0.99 -11.56
CA LEU A 19 8.88 0.15 -10.47
C LEU A 19 8.65 -1.32 -10.87
N ASP A 20 8.37 -1.59 -12.15
CA ASP A 20 8.26 -2.96 -12.69
C ASP A 20 9.57 -3.42 -13.37
N SER A 21 10.67 -2.76 -13.06
CA SER A 21 12.00 -3.09 -13.54
C SER A 21 12.56 -4.31 -12.81
N PRO A 22 13.31 -5.22 -13.51
CA PRO A 22 14.04 -6.30 -12.87
C PRO A 22 15.18 -5.82 -11.95
N GLU A 23 15.53 -4.53 -12.00
CA GLU A 23 16.52 -3.92 -11.11
C GLU A 23 15.97 -3.58 -9.72
N VAL A 24 14.65 -3.68 -9.51
CA VAL A 24 14.05 -3.47 -8.20
C VAL A 24 14.36 -4.64 -7.28
N ASN A 25 15.04 -4.37 -6.19
CA ASN A 25 15.35 -5.37 -5.18
C ASN A 25 14.10 -5.72 -4.37
N TRP A 26 13.65 -6.96 -4.45
CA TRP A 26 12.56 -7.47 -3.65
C TRP A 26 13.08 -8.33 -2.50
N TYR A 27 12.59 -8.07 -1.30
CA TYR A 27 12.95 -8.81 -0.10
C TYR A 27 11.77 -9.71 0.29
N TYR A 28 12.04 -11.00 0.38
CA TYR A 28 11.06 -11.99 0.79
C TYR A 28 10.64 -11.76 2.26
N ALA A 29 9.35 -11.84 2.52
CA ALA A 29 8.75 -11.84 3.84
C ALA A 29 7.85 -13.07 3.96
N GLU A 30 8.02 -13.85 5.02
CA GLU A 30 7.21 -15.05 5.29
C GLU A 30 5.75 -14.71 5.50
N THR A 31 5.46 -13.50 5.98
CA THR A 31 4.11 -12.99 6.21
C THR A 31 3.95 -11.58 5.67
N THR A 32 2.74 -11.22 5.28
CA THR A 32 2.39 -9.84 4.87
C THR A 32 2.25 -8.86 6.03
N ALA A 33 2.01 -9.40 7.25
CA ALA A 33 1.93 -8.68 8.51
C ALA A 33 2.70 -9.44 9.58
N ASN A 34 3.04 -8.79 10.70
CA ASN A 34 3.81 -9.39 11.80
C ASN A 34 3.05 -10.50 12.58
N TYR A 35 2.03 -11.07 11.97
CA TYR A 35 1.23 -12.15 12.54
C TYR A 35 1.43 -13.40 11.69
N TYR A 36 1.86 -14.46 12.35
CA TYR A 36 2.07 -15.78 11.75
C TYR A 36 0.90 -16.69 12.12
N ASP A 37 0.15 -17.15 11.10
CA ASP A 37 -0.75 -18.29 11.23
C ASP A 37 -0.12 -19.48 10.51
N GLU A 38 0.34 -20.46 11.27
CA GLU A 38 1.03 -21.67 10.76
C GLU A 38 0.17 -22.51 9.80
N LYS A 39 -1.13 -22.24 9.72
CA LYS A 39 -2.08 -23.06 8.99
C LYS A 39 -2.26 -22.67 7.53
N GLU A 40 -1.82 -21.47 7.14
CA GLU A 40 -1.99 -20.96 5.78
C GLU A 40 -0.64 -20.76 5.08
N PRO A 41 -0.27 -21.63 4.14
CA PRO A 41 1.06 -21.59 3.50
C PRO A 41 1.29 -20.44 2.53
N PHE A 42 0.26 -19.62 2.22
CA PHE A 42 0.31 -18.58 1.17
C PHE A 42 0.31 -17.15 1.71
N HIS A 43 0.83 -16.93 2.93
CA HIS A 43 0.92 -15.58 3.52
C HIS A 43 2.19 -14.82 3.15
N SER A 44 3.08 -15.41 2.37
CA SER A 44 4.32 -14.77 1.97
C SER A 44 4.09 -13.61 1.00
N SER A 45 4.98 -12.66 1.04
CA SER A 45 5.02 -11.51 0.15
C SER A 45 6.45 -11.09 -0.11
N PHE A 46 6.60 -10.14 -1.02
CA PHE A 46 7.85 -9.43 -1.20
C PHE A 46 7.65 -7.96 -0.86
N SER A 47 8.66 -7.34 -0.29
CA SER A 47 8.61 -5.92 0.03
C SER A 47 9.88 -5.20 -0.36
N HIS A 48 9.74 -3.90 -0.61
CA HIS A 48 10.83 -2.98 -0.82
C HIS A 48 10.58 -1.72 0.01
N LEU A 49 11.35 -1.54 1.07
CA LEU A 49 11.25 -0.35 1.92
C LEU A 49 11.99 0.80 1.24
N ILE A 50 11.29 1.92 1.03
CA ILE A 50 11.81 3.05 0.29
C ILE A 50 12.22 4.18 1.24
N TYR A 51 11.40 4.44 2.24
CA TYR A 51 11.61 5.47 3.24
C TYR A 51 11.05 5.05 4.59
N LYS A 52 11.73 5.45 5.67
CA LYS A 52 11.22 5.37 7.03
C LYS A 52 11.71 6.57 7.84
N LYS A 53 10.82 7.21 8.61
CA LYS A 53 11.06 8.47 9.33
C LYS A 53 12.35 8.47 10.16
N ASP A 54 12.62 7.39 10.88
CA ASP A 54 13.78 7.22 11.74
C ASP A 54 15.09 6.84 11.01
N GLN A 55 15.00 6.47 9.74
CA GLN A 55 16.14 6.02 8.91
C GLN A 55 16.40 6.92 7.69
N GLY A 56 15.44 7.78 7.33
CA GLY A 56 15.50 8.60 6.12
C GLY A 56 15.25 7.80 4.84
N THR A 57 15.82 8.26 3.74
CA THR A 57 15.75 7.61 2.42
C THR A 57 16.61 6.34 2.41
N ILE A 58 15.97 5.21 2.10
CA ILE A 58 16.61 3.87 2.10
C ILE A 58 16.87 3.38 0.68
N SER A 59 15.99 3.76 -0.26
CA SER A 59 16.07 3.33 -1.65
C SER A 59 16.19 4.51 -2.62
N PRO A 60 16.94 4.38 -3.72
CA PRO A 60 16.99 5.38 -4.79
C PRO A 60 15.63 5.59 -5.50
N LEU A 61 14.66 4.72 -5.29
CA LEU A 61 13.30 4.89 -5.80
C LEU A 61 12.54 6.01 -5.10
N PHE A 62 13.05 6.60 -4.01
CA PHE A 62 12.37 7.64 -3.25
C PHE A 62 11.92 8.80 -4.15
N GLU A 63 12.86 9.37 -4.93
CA GLU A 63 12.56 10.48 -5.84
C GLU A 63 11.56 10.09 -6.95
N THR A 64 11.56 8.83 -7.35
CA THR A 64 10.62 8.30 -8.36
C THR A 64 9.19 8.21 -7.84
N VAL A 65 9.01 7.86 -6.56
CA VAL A 65 7.68 7.59 -6.01
C VAL A 65 7.05 8.80 -5.31
N MET A 66 7.84 9.79 -4.89
CA MET A 66 7.29 10.97 -4.22
C MET A 66 6.30 11.79 -5.06
N PRO A 67 6.45 11.94 -6.39
CA PRO A 67 5.46 12.61 -7.23
C PRO A 67 4.05 12.00 -7.14
N ILE A 68 3.92 10.71 -6.85
CA ILE A 68 2.62 10.04 -6.66
C ILE A 68 1.89 10.65 -5.45
N LEU A 69 2.57 10.69 -4.29
CA LEU A 69 2.00 11.28 -3.08
C LEU A 69 1.69 12.76 -3.27
N MET A 70 2.63 13.52 -3.83
CA MET A 70 2.45 14.96 -4.02
C MET A 70 1.27 15.26 -4.95
N THR A 71 1.09 14.50 -6.04
CA THR A 71 -0.06 14.63 -6.92
C THR A 71 -1.37 14.29 -6.21
N ALA A 72 -1.37 13.26 -5.35
CA ALA A 72 -2.56 12.90 -4.58
C ALA A 72 -2.94 14.01 -3.59
N LEU A 73 -1.98 14.61 -2.92
CA LEU A 73 -2.20 15.70 -1.96
C LEU A 73 -2.67 16.98 -2.66
N ASP A 74 -2.05 17.33 -3.80
CA ASP A 74 -2.44 18.50 -4.60
C ASP A 74 -3.91 18.39 -5.06
N LYS A 75 -4.31 17.24 -5.60
CA LYS A 75 -5.71 16.99 -5.99
C LYS A 75 -6.70 17.04 -4.82
N GLN A 76 -6.22 16.95 -3.59
CA GLN A 76 -7.02 17.04 -2.38
C GLN A 76 -7.01 18.42 -1.73
N GLY A 77 -6.19 19.36 -2.23
CA GLY A 77 -6.03 20.67 -1.64
C GLY A 77 -5.41 20.60 -0.23
N THR A 78 -4.43 19.73 -0.02
CA THR A 78 -3.78 19.59 1.29
C THR A 78 -2.26 19.44 1.13
N ASN A 79 -1.52 19.71 2.20
CA ASN A 79 -0.07 19.59 2.23
C ASN A 79 0.41 18.40 3.05
N LEU A 80 1.55 17.84 2.64
CA LEU A 80 2.29 16.90 3.48
C LEU A 80 2.79 17.63 4.73
N LYS A 81 2.41 17.12 5.91
CA LYS A 81 2.98 17.59 7.19
C LYS A 81 4.19 16.74 7.57
N GLU A 82 4.04 15.43 7.51
CA GLU A 82 5.11 14.48 7.85
C GLU A 82 4.95 13.19 7.05
N LEU A 83 6.06 12.70 6.50
CA LEU A 83 6.16 11.37 5.90
C LEU A 83 6.69 10.39 6.94
N ILE A 84 5.96 9.31 7.17
CA ILE A 84 6.31 8.30 8.19
C ILE A 84 6.99 7.11 7.52
N ARG A 85 6.40 6.57 6.45
CA ARG A 85 6.93 5.41 5.74
C ARG A 85 6.48 5.39 4.28
N VAL A 86 7.35 4.90 3.40
CA VAL A 86 6.99 4.50 2.03
C VAL A 86 7.52 3.09 1.80
N ARG A 87 6.62 2.19 1.40
CA ARG A 87 6.95 0.80 1.12
C ARG A 87 6.23 0.34 -0.16
N MET A 88 6.92 -0.41 -0.99
CA MET A 88 6.31 -1.16 -2.09
C MET A 88 6.14 -2.62 -1.66
N GLY A 89 4.94 -3.17 -1.88
CA GLY A 89 4.60 -4.56 -1.60
C GLY A 89 4.22 -5.29 -2.88
N LEU A 90 4.67 -6.54 -3.03
CA LEU A 90 4.31 -7.45 -4.10
C LEU A 90 3.76 -8.74 -3.50
N ILE A 91 2.59 -9.14 -3.96
CA ILE A 91 1.95 -10.41 -3.62
C ILE A 91 1.73 -11.17 -4.93
N THR A 92 2.15 -12.41 -4.98
CA THR A 92 1.98 -13.29 -6.14
C THR A 92 0.63 -14.01 -6.08
N ARG A 93 0.21 -14.54 -7.24
CA ARG A 93 -1.01 -15.32 -7.38
C ARG A 93 -1.02 -16.55 -6.48
N VAL A 94 -2.18 -16.83 -5.92
CA VAL A 94 -2.47 -18.03 -5.11
C VAL A 94 -3.64 -18.81 -5.71
N PRO A 95 -3.83 -20.10 -5.34
CA PRO A 95 -4.85 -20.94 -5.97
C PRO A 95 -6.30 -20.62 -5.52
N HIS A 96 -6.50 -19.92 -4.41
CA HIS A 96 -7.80 -19.52 -3.86
C HIS A 96 -7.69 -18.23 -3.08
N GLU A 97 -8.80 -17.57 -2.80
CA GLU A 97 -8.79 -16.30 -2.07
C GLU A 97 -8.20 -16.47 -0.66
N ILE A 98 -7.22 -15.66 -0.35
CA ILE A 98 -6.60 -15.53 0.96
C ILE A 98 -6.61 -14.07 1.36
N ILE A 99 -7.23 -13.78 2.50
CA ILE A 99 -7.14 -12.47 3.17
C ILE A 99 -6.08 -12.58 4.24
N HIS A 100 -5.07 -11.74 4.16
CA HIS A 100 -3.96 -11.75 5.12
C HIS A 100 -4.40 -11.20 6.48
N ALA A 101 -3.55 -11.39 7.49
CA ALA A 101 -3.85 -10.98 8.85
C ALA A 101 -4.11 -9.46 8.96
N PRO A 102 -5.17 -9.06 9.67
CA PRO A 102 -5.44 -7.66 9.96
C PRO A 102 -4.34 -7.02 10.79
N HIS A 103 -3.91 -5.82 10.40
CA HIS A 103 -2.86 -5.08 11.07
C HIS A 103 -3.04 -3.57 10.95
N LYS A 104 -2.24 -2.83 11.68
CA LYS A 104 -1.98 -1.40 11.50
C LYS A 104 -0.53 -1.19 11.08
N ASP A 105 -0.30 -0.20 10.26
CA ASP A 105 1.04 0.15 9.79
C ASP A 105 1.90 0.86 10.83
N SER A 106 1.26 1.62 11.72
CA SER A 106 1.89 2.36 12.82
C SER A 106 0.94 2.44 14.02
N SER A 107 1.50 2.61 15.21
CA SER A 107 0.75 2.92 16.42
C SER A 107 0.39 4.41 16.54
N GLU A 108 1.12 5.29 15.82
CA GLU A 108 0.84 6.73 15.80
C GLU A 108 -0.31 7.04 14.84
N PRO A 109 -1.13 8.06 15.12
CA PRO A 109 -2.16 8.52 14.19
C PRO A 109 -1.57 8.93 12.84
N HIS A 110 -2.09 8.36 11.75
CA HIS A 110 -1.59 8.63 10.40
C HIS A 110 -2.68 8.35 9.36
N ILE A 111 -2.42 8.80 8.14
CA ILE A 111 -3.16 8.42 6.94
C ILE A 111 -2.38 7.31 6.26
N THR A 112 -3.07 6.25 5.86
CA THR A 112 -2.53 5.24 4.93
C THR A 112 -3.04 5.53 3.53
N GLY A 113 -2.12 5.80 2.61
CA GLY A 113 -2.40 5.99 1.19
C GLY A 113 -1.81 4.84 0.36
N ASN A 114 -2.64 4.20 -0.43
CA ASN A 114 -2.24 3.12 -1.33
C ASN A 114 -2.33 3.57 -2.79
N TYR A 115 -1.23 3.48 -3.51
CA TYR A 115 -1.21 3.63 -4.96
C TYR A 115 -1.07 2.26 -5.61
N TYR A 116 -2.02 1.93 -6.47
CA TYR A 116 -2.07 0.65 -7.17
C TYR A 116 -1.36 0.74 -8.52
N LEU A 117 -0.25 0.01 -8.63
CA LEU A 117 0.58 0.03 -9.84
C LEU A 117 -0.06 -0.78 -10.97
N ASN A 118 -0.79 -1.81 -10.65
CA ASN A 118 -1.50 -2.65 -11.61
C ASN A 118 -2.93 -2.96 -11.18
N GLU A 119 -3.79 -3.25 -12.12
CA GLU A 119 -5.12 -3.82 -11.85
C GLU A 119 -4.97 -5.27 -11.41
N THR A 120 -5.75 -5.66 -10.39
CA THR A 120 -5.73 -7.01 -9.83
C THR A 120 -7.01 -7.30 -9.05
N ASP A 121 -7.28 -8.57 -8.82
CA ASP A 121 -8.36 -9.08 -7.98
C ASP A 121 -7.97 -9.26 -6.49
N GLY A 122 -6.73 -8.90 -6.14
CA GLY A 122 -6.28 -8.87 -4.74
C GLY A 122 -6.62 -7.55 -4.06
N ASP A 123 -7.66 -7.52 -3.24
CA ASP A 123 -8.20 -6.31 -2.62
C ASP A 123 -7.33 -5.74 -1.48
N THR A 124 -7.56 -4.48 -1.14
CA THR A 124 -7.28 -3.95 0.20
C THR A 124 -8.56 -4.03 1.02
N VAL A 125 -8.50 -4.69 2.17
CA VAL A 125 -9.65 -4.87 3.08
C VAL A 125 -9.45 -3.96 4.28
N ILE A 126 -10.43 -3.11 4.56
CA ILE A 126 -10.44 -2.20 5.71
C ILE A 126 -11.53 -2.67 6.67
N TYR A 127 -11.22 -2.74 7.95
CA TYR A 127 -12.13 -3.22 8.99
C TYR A 127 -12.71 -2.05 9.80
N ASN A 128 -13.80 -2.30 10.52
CA ASN A 128 -14.39 -1.30 11.42
C ASN A 128 -13.57 -1.12 12.70
N GLU A 129 -12.77 -2.10 13.06
CA GLU A 129 -12.01 -2.13 14.30
C GLU A 129 -10.80 -1.20 14.24
N THR A 130 -10.64 -0.41 15.31
CA THR A 130 -9.50 0.48 15.55
C THR A 130 -8.61 -0.03 16.70
N THR A 131 -9.00 -1.09 17.36
CA THR A 131 -8.24 -1.81 18.38
C THR A 131 -8.14 -3.29 18.02
N GLN A 132 -7.15 -3.97 18.58
CA GLN A 132 -6.99 -5.40 18.36
C GLN A 132 -8.26 -6.16 18.79
N SER A 133 -8.75 -7.04 17.93
CA SER A 133 -9.96 -7.83 18.15
C SER A 133 -9.71 -9.30 17.80
N LYS A 134 -10.54 -10.18 18.35
CA LYS A 134 -10.60 -11.59 17.95
C LYS A 134 -11.36 -11.78 16.65
N GLU A 135 -12.28 -10.87 16.35
CA GLU A 135 -13.11 -10.87 15.16
C GLU A 135 -13.03 -9.49 14.52
N TYR A 136 -12.93 -9.46 13.21
CA TYR A 136 -12.86 -8.24 12.42
C TYR A 136 -14.03 -8.19 11.45
N THR A 137 -14.73 -7.05 11.40
CA THR A 137 -15.87 -6.81 10.51
C THR A 137 -15.46 -5.92 9.36
N ILE A 138 -15.72 -6.34 8.14
CA ILE A 138 -15.32 -5.61 6.94
C ILE A 138 -16.12 -4.31 6.83
N LYS A 139 -15.39 -3.19 6.79
CA LYS A 139 -15.92 -1.87 6.51
C LYS A 139 -15.94 -1.57 5.01
N GLU A 140 -14.86 -1.92 4.33
CA GLU A 140 -14.67 -1.65 2.91
C GLU A 140 -13.72 -2.66 2.27
N ARG A 141 -14.02 -3.07 1.04
CA ARG A 141 -13.08 -3.77 0.15
C ARG A 141 -12.75 -2.86 -1.02
N VAL A 142 -11.47 -2.56 -1.20
CA VAL A 142 -10.97 -1.68 -2.25
C VAL A 142 -10.31 -2.51 -3.32
N LYS A 143 -10.98 -2.66 -4.46
CA LYS A 143 -10.41 -3.31 -5.64
C LYS A 143 -9.29 -2.44 -6.21
N PRO A 144 -8.08 -2.95 -6.39
CA PRO A 144 -7.01 -2.25 -7.08
C PRO A 144 -7.36 -1.96 -8.54
N ILE A 145 -7.36 -0.68 -8.89
CA ILE A 145 -7.41 -0.21 -10.28
C ILE A 145 -6.05 0.40 -10.59
N GLN A 146 -5.50 0.05 -11.73
CA GLN A 146 -4.23 0.59 -12.19
C GLN A 146 -4.23 2.13 -12.20
N ASN A 147 -3.13 2.75 -11.76
CA ASN A 147 -3.00 4.21 -11.66
C ASN A 147 -4.08 4.86 -10.79
N SER A 148 -4.49 4.19 -9.71
CA SER A 148 -5.42 4.74 -8.75
C SER A 148 -4.81 4.88 -7.37
N TRP A 149 -5.32 5.84 -6.62
CA TRP A 149 -4.99 6.12 -5.24
C TRP A 149 -6.20 5.88 -4.35
N HIS A 150 -5.99 5.22 -3.23
CA HIS A 150 -6.99 5.12 -2.17
C HIS A 150 -6.34 5.44 -0.84
N GLN A 151 -6.99 6.30 -0.04
CA GLN A 151 -6.52 6.60 1.31
C GLN A 151 -7.62 6.48 2.35
N PHE A 152 -7.19 6.12 3.55
CA PHE A 152 -8.04 5.94 4.72
C PHE A 152 -7.29 6.31 6.00
N ASP A 153 -8.04 6.46 7.10
CA ASP A 153 -7.47 6.66 8.43
C ASP A 153 -6.70 5.41 8.86
N GLY A 154 -5.39 5.54 9.03
CA GLY A 154 -4.49 4.46 9.42
C GLY A 154 -4.75 3.86 10.80
N ASN A 155 -5.67 4.44 11.59
CA ASN A 155 -6.14 3.84 12.83
C ASN A 155 -7.02 2.61 12.62
N TYR A 156 -7.65 2.45 11.44
CA TYR A 156 -8.38 1.24 11.13
C TYR A 156 -7.44 0.07 10.86
N TYR A 157 -7.80 -1.10 11.40
CA TYR A 157 -7.17 -2.34 10.97
C TYR A 157 -7.47 -2.58 9.50
N HIS A 158 -6.47 -3.09 8.80
CA HIS A 158 -6.60 -3.41 7.38
C HIS A 158 -5.72 -4.61 7.01
N SER A 159 -6.00 -5.18 5.87
CA SER A 159 -5.23 -6.27 5.29
C SER A 159 -5.23 -6.18 3.76
N SER A 160 -4.41 -6.99 3.13
CA SER A 160 -4.46 -7.27 1.71
C SER A 160 -5.05 -8.66 1.47
N SER A 161 -5.67 -8.88 0.32
CA SER A 161 -5.88 -10.23 -0.18
C SER A 161 -4.93 -10.54 -1.33
N ALA A 162 -4.60 -11.81 -1.48
CA ALA A 162 -3.78 -12.29 -2.57
C ALA A 162 -4.60 -12.37 -3.87
N PRO A 163 -4.02 -12.09 -5.04
CA PRO A 163 -4.70 -12.28 -6.32
C PRO A 163 -4.88 -13.77 -6.63
N VAL A 164 -5.96 -14.10 -7.31
CA VAL A 164 -6.29 -15.47 -7.78
C VAL A 164 -6.24 -15.55 -9.30
N ASN A 165 -6.76 -14.56 -10.00
CA ASN A 165 -6.83 -14.53 -11.46
C ASN A 165 -5.69 -13.72 -12.10
N ASN A 166 -5.13 -12.74 -11.38
CA ASN A 166 -4.01 -11.94 -11.84
C ASN A 166 -2.69 -12.51 -11.32
N GLU A 167 -1.60 -12.33 -12.05
CA GLU A 167 -0.29 -12.91 -11.69
C GLU A 167 0.29 -12.31 -10.42
N LYS A 168 0.10 -11.01 -10.23
CA LYS A 168 0.71 -10.25 -9.13
C LYS A 168 -0.17 -9.06 -8.73
N ARG A 169 0.02 -8.61 -7.51
CA ARG A 169 -0.48 -7.36 -6.95
C ARG A 169 0.69 -6.52 -6.47
N ILE A 170 0.88 -5.32 -7.04
CA ILE A 170 1.92 -4.39 -6.61
C ILE A 170 1.24 -3.11 -6.09
N VAL A 171 1.57 -2.75 -4.86
CA VAL A 171 1.04 -1.55 -4.19
C VAL A 171 2.17 -0.77 -3.53
N LEU A 172 2.17 0.55 -3.76
CA LEU A 172 2.93 1.50 -2.97
C LEU A 172 2.07 1.97 -1.81
N THR A 173 2.53 1.78 -0.60
CA THR A 173 1.88 2.24 0.63
C THR A 173 2.66 3.40 1.21
N TYR A 174 1.96 4.50 1.45
CA TYR A 174 2.45 5.71 2.10
C TYR A 174 1.76 5.87 3.45
N ASN A 175 2.53 6.03 4.51
CA ASN A 175 2.01 6.43 5.81
C ASN A 175 2.50 7.86 6.08
N PHE A 176 1.57 8.77 6.34
CA PHE A 176 1.87 10.19 6.44
C PHE A 176 0.81 10.94 7.26
N THR A 177 1.12 12.20 7.58
CA THR A 177 0.14 13.15 8.13
C THR A 177 0.04 14.38 7.21
N THR A 178 -1.08 15.07 7.27
CA THR A 178 -1.37 16.26 6.46
C THR A 178 -1.62 17.48 7.32
N GLN A 179 -1.52 18.64 6.68
CA GLN A 179 -2.01 19.92 7.20
C GLN A 179 -2.83 20.61 6.10
N GLU A 180 -3.88 21.33 6.49
CA GLU A 180 -4.67 22.12 5.55
C GLU A 180 -3.83 23.25 4.94
N PHE A 181 -4.16 23.66 3.71
CA PHE A 181 -3.64 24.91 3.14
C PHE A 181 -4.13 26.07 4.03
N LYS A 182 -3.20 26.92 4.46
CA LYS A 182 -3.52 28.16 5.15
C LYS A 182 -3.81 29.26 4.13
#